data_6aae3fbeafe1f5cd6e514ed858a7258e
#
_entry.id   6aae3fbeafe1f5cd6e514ed858a7258e
#
_cell.length_a   1.000
_cell.length_b   1.000
_cell.length_c   1.000
_cell.angle_alpha   90.00
_cell.angle_beta   90.00
_cell.angle_gamma   90.00
#
_symmetry.space_group_name_H-M   'P 1'
#
loop_
_entity.id
_entity.type
_entity.pdbx_description
1 polymer ?
#
loop_
_entity_poly.entity_id
_entity_poly.type
_entity_poly.pdbx_seq_one_letter_code
_entity_poly.pdbx_strand_id
1 'polypeptide(L)'
;MTDRNWPLKLTLLVPALGWCLLAACGAPATGGGNGPADQPQGGSSAGVAGGGGTSVNAGGTSSGGSAAVVGGAGSGGQVTSGGAPPVAGQAGSGGQLGGSAGNAAGGVAPIAGASGQGWVGTWATAQQLTETANNPPSPGLADNTLRQIVRVSIGGKRLRLRFSNEYGSSPVTLKKVHCAVATGAGASTITAGTDKELAFEGAASVTIPAKAAVFSDPFDFELTPLSALAVSINFGAVSTDVTGHPGSRTTSYLQAGDQVAAASLTGTTADHWYVLAGVDVMADSTSHAVVILGDSITDGRGSTTNGNDRWTDALAQRLQASPGTAAIGVINKGIGGNNVLSDGLGPPATARFEADVLKQSGARWLIVFEGVNDLGAATATTASSLIGAYQQFVSKAHGANMLAFGATILPFKGHSHYTPDHETARTTVNDWIRKPGSFDAVIDLDAVARDSAQPDTLAAAYDSGDHLHLNPTGYKKLADAVDLTLFK
;
A
#
# COMPACT_ATOMS: atom_id res chain seq x y z
N MET A 1 -48.58 -48.61 20.52
CA MET A 1 -49.60 -48.75 19.48
C MET A 1 -49.14 -47.84 18.39
N THR A 2 -48.57 -48.39 17.56
CA THR A 2 -48.46 -48.94 16.17
C THR A 2 -47.63 -47.97 15.32
N ASP A 3 -46.38 -48.29 15.06
CA ASP A 3 -45.78 -49.02 13.97
C ASP A 3 -46.30 -48.70 12.54
N ARG A 4 -45.34 -48.28 11.67
CA ARG A 4 -44.96 -48.83 10.37
C ARG A 4 -44.06 -47.88 9.58
N ASN A 5 -42.76 -48.16 9.49
CA ASN A 5 -41.93 -48.86 8.47
C ASN A 5 -42.13 -48.50 7.00
N TRP A 6 -41.15 -47.87 6.39
CA TRP A 6 -40.28 -48.12 5.20
C TRP A 6 -40.89 -48.67 3.90
N PRO A 7 -40.25 -48.53 2.66
CA PRO A 7 -38.79 -48.60 2.40
C PRO A 7 -38.20 -47.71 1.27
N LEU A 8 -36.86 -47.74 1.21
CA LEU A 8 -35.91 -47.32 0.15
C LEU A 8 -36.29 -47.82 -1.26
N LYS A 9 -35.97 -47.04 -2.29
CA LYS A 9 -35.47 -47.56 -3.57
C LYS A 9 -34.33 -46.75 -4.12
N LEU A 10 -33.19 -47.39 -4.14
CA LEU A 10 -31.95 -47.13 -4.86
C LEU A 10 -32.17 -47.48 -6.33
N THR A 11 -31.73 -46.64 -7.26
CA THR A 11 -31.48 -47.07 -8.64
C THR A 11 -30.26 -46.37 -9.19
N LEU A 12 -29.19 -47.13 -9.28
CA LEU A 12 -28.00 -46.91 -10.08
C LEU A 12 -28.30 -47.10 -11.55
N LEU A 13 -27.76 -46.22 -12.40
CA LEU A 13 -27.53 -46.53 -13.82
C LEU A 13 -26.31 -45.78 -14.34
N VAL A 14 -25.25 -46.52 -14.61
CA VAL A 14 -24.16 -46.23 -15.54
C VAL A 14 -24.40 -47.14 -16.74
N PRO A 15 -24.19 -46.68 -17.98
CA PRO A 15 -23.08 -47.20 -18.80
C PRO A 15 -22.39 -46.12 -19.65
N ALA A 16 -21.14 -46.19 -19.81
CA ALA A 16 -20.24 -46.99 -20.68
C ALA A 16 -19.88 -46.30 -21.99
N LEU A 17 -18.60 -46.01 -22.07
CA LEU A 17 -17.62 -46.05 -23.18
C LEU A 17 -18.08 -45.94 -24.66
N GLY A 18 -17.35 -45.04 -25.36
CA GLY A 18 -17.20 -45.08 -26.80
C GLY A 18 -15.90 -44.38 -27.22
N TRP A 19 -14.87 -45.16 -27.45
CA TRP A 19 -13.63 -44.80 -28.12
C TRP A 19 -13.85 -44.67 -29.61
N CYS A 20 -13.24 -43.63 -30.24
CA CYS A 20 -12.77 -43.74 -31.64
C CYS A 20 -11.53 -42.90 -31.84
N LEU A 21 -10.44 -43.60 -32.15
CA LEU A 21 -9.20 -43.08 -32.77
C LEU A 21 -9.45 -42.88 -34.29
N LEU A 22 -8.73 -41.91 -34.88
CA LEU A 22 -7.97 -41.98 -36.15
C LEU A 22 -7.56 -40.52 -36.52
N ALA A 23 -6.34 -40.14 -36.43
CA ALA A 23 -5.20 -40.25 -37.36
C ALA A 23 -5.15 -39.18 -38.44
N ALA A 24 -4.16 -38.31 -38.31
CA ALA A 24 -3.11 -37.89 -39.23
C ALA A 24 -3.33 -36.82 -40.30
N CYS A 25 -2.33 -35.95 -40.39
CA CYS A 25 -1.71 -35.26 -41.52
C CYS A 25 -2.16 -33.84 -41.88
N GLY A 26 -1.18 -32.92 -41.82
CA GLY A 26 -1.07 -31.79 -42.74
C GLY A 26 -0.80 -30.43 -42.09
N ALA A 27 0.46 -30.01 -41.96
CA ALA A 27 0.88 -28.62 -41.99
C ALA A 27 0.97 -28.15 -43.44
N PRO A 28 1.16 -26.86 -43.80
CA PRO A 28 1.65 -25.73 -43.01
C PRO A 28 1.00 -24.35 -43.26
N ALA A 29 1.47 -23.38 -42.49
CA ALA A 29 1.81 -22.01 -42.88
C ALA A 29 0.88 -20.85 -42.53
N THR A 30 1.50 -19.95 -41.75
CA THR A 30 1.56 -18.47 -41.81
C THR A 30 0.36 -17.64 -41.39
N GLY A 31 0.63 -16.77 -40.41
CA GLY A 31 -0.18 -15.58 -40.17
C GLY A 31 0.00 -15.08 -38.75
N GLY A 32 0.86 -14.06 -38.61
CA GLY A 32 1.21 -13.40 -37.36
C GLY A 32 0.06 -12.65 -36.74
N GLY A 33 0.10 -12.58 -35.44
CA GLY A 33 -0.73 -11.74 -34.61
C GLY A 33 0.08 -11.28 -33.43
N ASN A 34 0.48 -10.03 -33.46
CA ASN A 34 1.24 -9.37 -32.41
C ASN A 34 0.41 -9.23 -31.14
N GLY A 35 0.87 -9.84 -30.05
CA GLY A 35 0.51 -9.44 -28.70
C GLY A 35 1.52 -8.39 -28.22
N PRO A 36 1.12 -7.41 -27.42
CA PRO A 36 2.03 -6.39 -26.95
C PRO A 36 3.01 -6.95 -25.92
N ALA A 37 4.29 -6.79 -26.23
CA ALA A 37 5.39 -7.13 -25.33
C ALA A 37 5.43 -6.16 -24.15
N ASP A 38 5.53 -6.72 -22.96
CA ASP A 38 5.91 -6.02 -21.74
C ASP A 38 7.30 -5.41 -21.91
N GLN A 39 7.39 -4.09 -21.79
CA GLN A 39 8.65 -3.36 -21.78
C GLN A 39 9.31 -3.44 -20.41
N PRO A 40 10.55 -3.87 -20.29
CA PRO A 40 11.31 -3.72 -19.06
C PRO A 40 11.82 -2.28 -18.94
N GLN A 41 11.53 -1.62 -17.85
CA GLN A 41 12.19 -0.38 -17.48
C GLN A 41 13.61 -0.68 -16.99
N GLY A 42 14.58 -0.41 -17.89
CA GLY A 42 15.99 -0.47 -17.60
C GLY A 42 16.57 0.94 -17.45
N GLY A 43 17.33 1.12 -16.38
CA GLY A 43 18.07 2.34 -16.08
C GLY A 43 19.16 2.62 -17.12
N SER A 44 19.35 3.88 -17.41
CA SER A 44 20.36 4.46 -18.27
C SER A 44 21.75 4.33 -17.67
N SER A 45 22.69 3.77 -18.43
CA SER A 45 24.11 4.08 -18.32
C SER A 45 24.64 4.41 -19.69
N ALA A 46 25.16 5.63 -19.83
CA ALA A 46 25.80 6.15 -21.02
C ALA A 46 27.16 5.48 -21.24
N GLY A 47 27.36 4.94 -22.40
CA GLY A 47 28.66 4.52 -22.93
C GLY A 47 29.02 5.36 -24.11
N VAL A 48 30.15 6.05 -24.01
CA VAL A 48 30.79 6.85 -25.05
C VAL A 48 31.73 5.98 -25.87
N ALA A 49 31.65 6.12 -27.20
CA ALA A 49 32.76 5.92 -28.16
C ALA A 49 32.50 6.84 -29.35
N GLY A 50 33.27 7.76 -29.72
CA GLY A 50 34.63 7.82 -30.09
C GLY A 50 34.74 8.12 -31.59
N GLY A 51 35.26 9.29 -32.03
CA GLY A 51 35.54 9.56 -33.44
C GLY A 51 35.82 11.03 -33.73
N GLY A 52 37.01 11.44 -33.66
CA GLY A 52 38.01 12.17 -34.37
C GLY A 52 37.67 13.49 -35.11
N GLY A 53 38.49 14.51 -34.89
CA GLY A 53 38.66 15.62 -35.85
C GLY A 53 39.10 16.94 -35.25
N THR A 54 40.40 17.11 -35.08
CA THR A 54 41.37 18.21 -35.30
C THR A 54 41.00 19.70 -35.12
N SER A 55 41.84 20.35 -34.27
CA SER A 55 42.58 21.64 -34.39
C SER A 55 41.79 22.96 -34.24
N VAL A 56 42.26 24.01 -33.66
CA VAL A 56 43.55 24.64 -33.28
C VAL A 56 43.32 25.76 -32.25
N ASN A 57 44.25 25.85 -31.33
CA ASN A 57 45.00 26.95 -30.77
C ASN A 57 44.41 28.30 -30.30
N ALA A 58 44.91 28.69 -29.19
CA ALA A 58 45.41 29.96 -28.63
C ALA A 58 44.61 30.37 -27.38
N GLY A 59 45.16 30.43 -26.20
CA GLY A 59 46.36 31.08 -25.73
C GLY A 59 45.92 32.16 -24.75
N GLY A 60 46.36 32.12 -23.50
CA GLY A 60 46.13 33.23 -22.56
C GLY A 60 46.35 32.85 -21.08
N THR A 61 47.55 33.08 -20.66
CA THR A 61 48.14 33.00 -19.32
C THR A 61 47.60 34.06 -18.34
N SER A 62 47.48 33.76 -17.01
CA SER A 62 48.29 34.33 -15.93
C SER A 62 47.50 34.24 -14.60
N SER A 63 48.10 33.54 -13.67
CA SER A 63 48.72 34.02 -12.38
C SER A 63 47.79 34.74 -11.43
N GLY A 64 47.56 34.24 -10.24
CA GLY A 64 48.41 34.11 -9.09
C GLY A 64 47.76 34.80 -7.93
N GLY A 65 47.93 34.29 -6.74
CA GLY A 65 47.71 35.06 -5.51
C GLY A 65 47.18 34.30 -4.30
N SER A 66 48.06 33.66 -3.59
CA SER A 66 47.86 33.23 -2.20
C SER A 66 47.80 34.44 -1.27
N ALA A 67 46.99 34.36 -0.21
CA ALA A 67 47.34 34.96 1.08
C ALA A 67 46.51 34.35 2.23
N ALA A 68 47.23 33.74 3.14
CA ALA A 68 46.81 33.39 4.50
C ALA A 68 47.08 34.52 5.46
N VAL A 69 46.26 34.74 6.51
CA VAL A 69 46.62 35.35 7.83
C VAL A 69 45.53 34.93 8.81
N VAL A 70 45.77 34.06 9.76
CA VAL A 70 46.27 34.12 11.13
C VAL A 70 45.50 35.07 12.09
N GLY A 71 44.82 34.45 13.07
CA GLY A 71 45.05 34.69 14.50
C GLY A 71 44.06 35.60 15.23
N GLY A 72 43.58 35.13 16.35
CA GLY A 72 43.05 35.97 17.41
C GLY A 72 42.23 35.23 18.47
N ALA A 73 42.89 34.80 19.54
CA ALA A 73 42.32 34.28 20.78
C ALA A 73 41.95 35.40 21.75
N GLY A 74 40.97 35.12 22.63
CA GLY A 74 40.69 35.97 23.83
C GLY A 74 39.43 35.48 24.51
N SER A 75 39.51 34.62 25.43
CA SER A 75 39.53 34.61 26.89
C SER A 75 38.32 35.29 27.58
N GLY A 76 37.52 34.53 28.29
CA GLY A 76 37.35 34.62 29.73
C GLY A 76 36.13 35.36 30.24
N GLY A 77 35.34 34.68 31.06
CA GLY A 77 34.39 35.36 31.93
C GLY A 77 33.37 34.42 32.57
N GLN A 78 33.79 33.74 33.64
CA GLN A 78 32.93 33.07 34.63
C GLN A 78 32.44 34.06 35.65
N VAL A 79 31.18 34.03 36.12
CA VAL A 79 30.73 34.25 37.51
C VAL A 79 29.33 33.75 37.76
N THR A 80 29.18 32.75 38.52
CA THR A 80 28.55 32.38 39.80
C THR A 80 27.14 32.87 40.13
N SER A 81 26.28 31.90 40.40
CA SER A 81 25.43 31.55 41.58
C SER A 81 24.42 32.55 42.17
N GLY A 82 23.27 32.00 42.50
CA GLY A 82 22.38 32.43 43.58
C GLY A 82 20.91 32.27 43.26
N GLY A 83 20.23 31.29 43.74
CA GLY A 83 19.49 31.23 44.98
C GLY A 83 17.99 31.34 44.77
N ALA A 84 17.24 30.25 45.07
CA ALA A 84 15.78 30.21 45.30
C ALA A 84 15.43 30.83 46.68
N PRO A 85 14.19 30.88 47.17
CA PRO A 85 12.91 30.24 46.85
C PRO A 85 11.63 31.13 47.10
N PRO A 86 10.45 30.56 47.44
CA PRO A 86 9.16 30.80 46.82
C PRO A 86 8.20 31.68 47.66
N VAL A 87 7.10 32.15 47.05
CA VAL A 87 5.89 32.56 47.81
C VAL A 87 4.65 32.31 46.99
N ALA A 88 3.68 31.69 47.70
CA ALA A 88 2.31 31.43 47.26
C ALA A 88 1.47 32.73 47.37
N GLY A 89 0.38 32.77 46.60
CA GLY A 89 -0.69 33.69 46.95
C GLY A 89 -1.66 34.06 45.84
N GLN A 90 -2.83 33.42 45.88
CA GLN A 90 -4.17 33.97 45.75
C GLN A 90 -4.77 34.46 44.44
N ALA A 91 -6.02 34.00 44.30
CA ALA A 91 -7.04 34.20 43.31
C ALA A 91 -7.44 35.66 43.06
N GLY A 92 -7.83 35.92 41.80
CA GLY A 92 -8.51 37.16 41.40
C GLY A 92 -9.23 36.98 40.08
N SER A 93 -10.54 37.14 40.17
CA SER A 93 -11.56 37.02 39.13
C SER A 93 -11.51 38.11 38.03
N GLY A 94 -11.93 37.75 36.82
CA GLY A 94 -12.70 38.63 35.96
C GLY A 94 -11.94 39.36 34.85
N GLY A 95 -12.37 39.16 33.61
CA GLY A 95 -12.06 40.03 32.51
C GLY A 95 -12.15 39.34 31.14
N GLN A 96 -13.36 39.31 30.61
CA GLN A 96 -13.65 39.01 29.21
C GLN A 96 -13.17 40.20 28.33
N LEU A 97 -12.51 39.91 27.22
CA LEU A 97 -12.58 40.64 25.94
C LEU A 97 -11.70 40.03 24.86
N GLY A 98 -12.30 39.57 23.78
CA GLY A 98 -12.00 39.97 22.41
C GLY A 98 -10.91 39.24 21.66
N GLY A 99 -11.27 38.23 20.91
CA GLY A 99 -11.03 38.09 19.50
C GLY A 99 -9.62 37.92 18.96
N SER A 100 -9.31 36.74 18.44
CA SER A 100 -8.66 36.62 17.13
C SER A 100 -8.82 35.18 16.63
N ALA A 101 -9.43 35.03 15.47
CA ALA A 101 -9.62 33.74 14.82
C ALA A 101 -8.27 33.14 14.38
N GLY A 102 -7.84 32.12 15.06
CA GLY A 102 -6.79 31.24 14.61
C GLY A 102 -7.41 30.03 13.92
N ASN A 103 -7.13 29.83 12.64
CA ASN A 103 -7.51 28.67 11.85
C ASN A 103 -7.06 27.38 12.54
N ALA A 104 -7.98 26.73 13.22
CA ALA A 104 -7.80 25.35 13.64
C ALA A 104 -8.09 24.46 12.45
N ALA A 105 -7.09 23.76 11.97
CA ALA A 105 -7.27 22.60 11.11
C ALA A 105 -8.28 21.66 11.77
N GLY A 106 -9.47 21.54 11.17
CA GLY A 106 -10.57 20.73 11.69
C GLY A 106 -10.21 19.25 11.68
N GLY A 107 -9.71 18.77 12.81
CA GLY A 107 -9.74 17.36 13.14
C GLY A 107 -11.20 17.00 13.39
N VAL A 108 -11.84 16.28 12.47
CA VAL A 108 -13.17 15.73 12.69
C VAL A 108 -13.08 14.79 13.91
N ALA A 109 -13.71 15.19 15.01
CA ALA A 109 -13.86 14.31 16.15
C ALA A 109 -14.51 13.00 15.70
N PRO A 110 -14.07 11.83 16.20
CA PRO A 110 -14.74 10.58 15.89
C PRO A 110 -16.19 10.68 16.39
N ILE A 111 -17.14 10.55 15.49
CA ILE A 111 -18.54 10.38 15.87
C ILE A 111 -18.58 9.07 16.67
N ALA A 112 -18.80 9.16 17.98
CA ALA A 112 -18.98 8.00 18.84
C ALA A 112 -20.19 7.22 18.32
N GLY A 113 -19.94 6.05 17.76
CA GLY A 113 -20.97 5.07 17.47
C GLY A 113 -21.67 4.64 18.75
N ALA A 114 -22.84 4.04 18.63
CA ALA A 114 -23.53 3.41 19.75
C ALA A 114 -22.53 2.54 20.52
N SER A 115 -22.63 2.54 21.86
CA SER A 115 -21.65 1.92 22.76
C SER A 115 -21.20 0.53 22.29
N GLY A 116 -19.94 0.40 21.86
CA GLY A 116 -19.32 -0.84 21.43
C GLY A 116 -19.00 -0.98 19.95
N GLN A 117 -19.20 0.04 19.11
CA GLN A 117 -18.82 0.01 17.68
C GLN A 117 -17.78 1.06 17.35
N GLY A 118 -16.91 0.76 16.39
CA GLY A 118 -15.86 1.66 15.89
C GLY A 118 -15.59 1.48 14.40
N TRP A 119 -14.86 2.43 13.83
CA TRP A 119 -14.39 2.32 12.44
C TRP A 119 -13.20 1.38 12.36
N VAL A 120 -13.25 0.45 11.41
CA VAL A 120 -12.18 -0.50 11.10
C VAL A 120 -11.90 -0.45 9.61
N GLY A 121 -10.63 -0.29 9.24
CA GLY A 121 -10.21 -0.34 7.86
C GLY A 121 -10.42 -1.72 7.26
N THR A 122 -11.13 -1.80 6.14
CA THR A 122 -11.34 -3.04 5.38
C THR A 122 -10.54 -3.11 4.10
N TRP A 123 -10.15 -1.97 3.58
CA TRP A 123 -9.22 -1.81 2.47
C TRP A 123 -8.55 -0.44 2.58
N ALA A 124 -7.27 -0.36 2.30
CA ALA A 124 -6.59 0.89 2.02
C ALA A 124 -5.34 0.61 1.18
N THR A 125 -4.80 1.66 0.59
CA THR A 125 -3.53 1.64 -0.13
C THR A 125 -2.60 2.74 0.38
N ALA A 126 -1.29 2.57 0.21
CA ALA A 126 -0.32 3.62 0.46
C ALA A 126 -0.42 4.65 -0.66
N GLN A 127 -0.41 5.93 -0.32
CA GLN A 127 -0.47 7.01 -1.29
C GLN A 127 0.93 7.55 -1.58
N GLN A 128 1.17 7.94 -2.83
CA GLN A 128 2.39 8.60 -3.29
C GLN A 128 2.07 9.65 -4.35
N LEU A 129 3.06 10.47 -4.71
CA LEU A 129 3.01 11.24 -5.93
C LEU A 129 3.08 10.25 -7.11
N THR A 130 2.12 10.32 -8.00
CA THR A 130 2.10 9.47 -9.19
C THR A 130 3.21 9.93 -10.15
N GLU A 131 4.05 9.00 -10.59
CA GLU A 131 5.09 9.28 -11.59
C GLU A 131 4.45 9.64 -12.92
N THR A 132 5.10 10.47 -13.71
CA THR A 132 4.58 10.98 -14.98
C THR A 132 4.06 9.88 -15.93
N ALA A 133 4.76 8.74 -15.98
CA ALA A 133 4.38 7.60 -16.81
C ALA A 133 3.10 6.89 -16.35
N ASN A 134 2.74 7.05 -15.07
CA ASN A 134 1.58 6.45 -14.42
C ASN A 134 0.43 7.45 -14.20
N ASN A 135 0.55 8.66 -14.73
CA ASN A 135 -0.53 9.64 -14.68
C ASN A 135 -1.78 9.13 -15.41
N PRO A 136 -2.98 9.60 -15.01
CA PRO A 136 -4.23 9.19 -15.65
C PRO A 136 -4.18 9.39 -17.16
N PRO A 137 -4.41 8.31 -17.97
CA PRO A 137 -4.40 8.42 -19.43
C PRO A 137 -5.56 9.28 -19.94
N SER A 138 -5.53 9.66 -21.23
CA SER A 138 -6.66 10.36 -21.86
C SER A 138 -7.96 9.57 -21.66
N PRO A 139 -9.07 10.26 -21.29
CA PRO A 139 -9.31 11.71 -21.29
C PRO A 139 -8.79 12.46 -20.05
N GLY A 140 -8.09 11.82 -19.12
CA GLY A 140 -7.66 12.39 -17.86
C GLY A 140 -8.80 12.48 -16.83
N LEU A 141 -8.51 13.06 -15.65
CA LEU A 141 -9.51 13.12 -14.56
C LEU A 141 -10.44 14.34 -14.69
N ALA A 142 -9.93 15.53 -15.10
CA ALA A 142 -10.68 16.77 -15.10
C ALA A 142 -11.97 16.65 -15.92
N ASP A 143 -13.12 16.92 -15.29
CA ASP A 143 -14.47 16.83 -15.86
C ASP A 143 -14.89 15.45 -16.38
N ASN A 144 -14.17 14.39 -15.97
CA ASN A 144 -14.40 13.01 -16.39
C ASN A 144 -14.67 12.09 -15.19
N THR A 145 -15.11 10.88 -15.50
CA THR A 145 -15.38 9.84 -14.50
C THR A 145 -14.27 8.80 -14.48
N LEU A 146 -13.77 8.53 -13.28
CA LEU A 146 -12.90 7.41 -12.96
C LEU A 146 -13.69 6.40 -12.11
N ARG A 147 -13.71 5.12 -12.53
CA ARG A 147 -14.19 4.00 -11.71
C ARG A 147 -13.04 3.11 -11.34
N GLN A 148 -12.84 2.92 -10.05
CA GLN A 148 -11.78 2.10 -9.46
C GLN A 148 -12.40 0.91 -8.74
N ILE A 149 -11.76 -0.26 -8.88
CA ILE A 149 -12.22 -1.49 -8.25
C ILE A 149 -11.25 -1.82 -7.12
N VAL A 150 -11.81 -2.09 -5.93
CA VAL A 150 -11.03 -2.47 -4.75
C VAL A 150 -11.65 -3.70 -4.10
N ARG A 151 -10.81 -4.58 -3.53
CA ARG A 151 -11.30 -5.77 -2.83
C ARG A 151 -11.17 -5.57 -1.33
N VAL A 152 -12.30 -5.62 -0.63
CA VAL A 152 -12.36 -5.47 0.82
C VAL A 152 -12.02 -6.76 1.55
N SER A 153 -11.52 -6.67 2.78
CA SER A 153 -11.17 -7.83 3.61
C SER A 153 -12.33 -8.27 4.51
N ILE A 154 -12.95 -7.34 5.23
CA ILE A 154 -14.11 -7.58 6.10
C ILE A 154 -15.35 -6.88 5.58
N GLY A 155 -16.52 -7.36 5.97
CA GLY A 155 -17.81 -6.77 5.64
C GLY A 155 -18.37 -5.89 6.75
N GLY A 156 -19.52 -5.31 6.46
CA GLY A 156 -20.25 -4.45 7.41
C GLY A 156 -21.48 -3.84 6.77
N LYS A 157 -22.24 -3.07 7.57
CA LYS A 157 -23.50 -2.47 7.13
C LYS A 157 -23.43 -0.94 6.98
N ARG A 158 -22.33 -0.34 7.38
CA ARG A 158 -22.12 1.11 7.28
C ARG A 158 -20.68 1.39 6.94
N LEU A 159 -20.46 2.19 5.91
CA LEU A 159 -19.14 2.49 5.34
C LEU A 159 -18.86 4.00 5.42
N ARG A 160 -17.57 4.32 5.31
CA ARG A 160 -17.06 5.62 4.88
C ARG A 160 -15.82 5.40 4.02
N LEU A 161 -15.61 6.27 3.05
CA LEU A 161 -14.46 6.21 2.14
C LEU A 161 -13.53 7.39 2.39
N ARG A 162 -12.21 7.14 2.33
CA ARG A 162 -11.18 8.17 2.42
C ARG A 162 -10.66 8.52 1.03
N PHE A 163 -10.58 9.83 0.75
CA PHE A 163 -10.01 10.39 -0.48
C PHE A 163 -8.85 11.29 -0.12
N SER A 164 -7.77 11.22 -0.91
CA SER A 164 -6.49 11.87 -0.60
C SER A 164 -6.00 12.74 -1.74
N ASN A 165 -5.54 13.93 -1.38
CA ASN A 165 -4.77 14.86 -2.21
C ASN A 165 -3.45 15.22 -1.50
N GLU A 166 -2.92 14.28 -0.70
CA GLU A 166 -1.76 14.51 0.17
C GLU A 166 -0.48 14.85 -0.61
N TYR A 167 -0.40 14.41 -1.87
CA TYR A 167 0.74 14.71 -2.76
C TYR A 167 0.43 15.77 -3.81
N GLY A 168 -0.83 16.20 -3.94
CA GLY A 168 -1.21 17.27 -4.87
C GLY A 168 -0.63 18.63 -4.49
N SER A 169 -0.36 19.46 -5.49
CA SER A 169 0.12 20.85 -5.37
C SER A 169 -1.01 21.88 -5.47
N SER A 170 -2.19 21.47 -5.90
CA SER A 170 -3.40 22.31 -5.97
C SER A 170 -4.64 21.52 -5.53
N PRO A 171 -5.77 22.17 -5.24
CA PRO A 171 -6.99 21.49 -4.83
C PRO A 171 -7.52 20.51 -5.88
N VAL A 172 -8.17 19.44 -5.42
CA VAL A 172 -8.90 18.46 -6.24
C VAL A 172 -10.38 18.51 -5.86
N THR A 173 -11.25 18.67 -6.85
CA THR A 173 -12.71 18.69 -6.64
C THR A 173 -13.32 17.36 -7.08
N LEU A 174 -14.02 16.70 -6.17
CA LEU A 174 -14.90 15.57 -6.44
C LEU A 174 -16.32 16.13 -6.58
N LYS A 175 -16.86 16.15 -7.80
CA LYS A 175 -18.22 16.68 -8.07
C LYS A 175 -19.30 15.72 -7.59
N LYS A 176 -19.07 14.42 -7.82
CA LYS A 176 -19.93 13.31 -7.40
C LYS A 176 -19.09 12.09 -7.12
N VAL A 177 -19.48 11.31 -6.14
CA VAL A 177 -18.84 10.03 -5.82
C VAL A 177 -19.93 8.99 -5.60
N HIS A 178 -19.82 7.85 -6.24
CA HIS A 178 -20.70 6.70 -6.07
C HIS A 178 -19.91 5.47 -5.64
N CYS A 179 -20.54 4.63 -4.85
CA CYS A 179 -20.01 3.33 -4.41
C CYS A 179 -21.04 2.24 -4.71
N ALA A 180 -20.61 1.15 -5.32
CA ALA A 180 -21.45 0.01 -5.67
C ALA A 180 -20.69 -1.30 -5.49
N VAL A 181 -21.38 -2.44 -5.46
CA VAL A 181 -20.75 -3.76 -5.58
C VAL A 181 -20.36 -3.98 -7.04
N ALA A 182 -19.07 -4.24 -7.30
CA ALA A 182 -18.62 -4.65 -8.63
C ALA A 182 -19.04 -6.10 -8.93
N THR A 183 -19.34 -6.42 -10.19
CA THR A 183 -19.74 -7.80 -10.59
C THR A 183 -18.58 -8.78 -10.54
N GLY A 184 -17.36 -8.32 -10.39
CA GLY A 184 -16.14 -9.13 -10.26
C GLY A 184 -14.89 -8.29 -10.07
N ALA A 185 -13.78 -8.93 -9.78
CA ALA A 185 -12.48 -8.30 -9.69
C ALA A 185 -12.10 -7.64 -11.02
N GLY A 186 -11.80 -6.35 -11.00
CA GLY A 186 -11.48 -5.58 -12.20
C GLY A 186 -12.65 -5.37 -13.19
N ALA A 187 -13.88 -5.72 -12.84
CA ALA A 187 -15.04 -5.49 -13.71
C ALA A 187 -15.53 -4.05 -13.62
N SER A 188 -15.70 -3.36 -14.78
CA SER A 188 -16.31 -2.03 -14.81
C SER A 188 -17.80 -2.03 -14.47
N THR A 189 -18.46 -3.19 -14.56
CA THR A 189 -19.91 -3.36 -14.35
C THR A 189 -20.23 -3.42 -12.87
N ILE A 190 -21.25 -2.69 -12.45
CA ILE A 190 -21.78 -2.71 -11.08
C ILE A 190 -23.00 -3.61 -10.96
N THR A 191 -23.22 -4.18 -9.78
CA THR A 191 -24.40 -4.97 -9.45
C THR A 191 -25.61 -4.03 -9.32
N ALA A 192 -26.67 -4.31 -10.06
CA ALA A 192 -27.90 -3.51 -10.06
C ALA A 192 -28.48 -3.36 -8.65
N GLY A 193 -28.94 -2.16 -8.32
CA GLY A 193 -29.56 -1.86 -7.04
C GLY A 193 -28.57 -1.64 -5.86
N THR A 194 -27.25 -1.73 -6.09
CA THR A 194 -26.24 -1.50 -5.05
C THR A 194 -25.61 -0.11 -5.10
N ASP A 195 -25.87 0.67 -6.12
CA ASP A 195 -25.31 2.01 -6.31
C ASP A 195 -25.76 2.99 -5.23
N LYS A 196 -24.82 3.68 -4.60
CA LYS A 196 -25.02 4.68 -3.56
C LYS A 196 -24.22 5.94 -3.87
N GLU A 197 -24.90 7.08 -3.93
CA GLU A 197 -24.25 8.37 -3.95
C GLU A 197 -23.69 8.70 -2.55
N LEU A 198 -22.47 9.22 -2.50
CA LEU A 198 -21.81 9.63 -1.27
C LEU A 198 -21.97 11.14 -1.04
N ALA A 199 -22.00 11.53 0.23
CA ALA A 199 -22.00 12.91 0.65
C ALA A 199 -20.73 13.25 1.46
N PHE A 200 -20.45 14.53 1.58
CA PHE A 200 -19.35 15.12 2.33
C PHE A 200 -19.90 16.31 3.12
N GLU A 201 -20.04 16.16 4.44
CA GLU A 201 -20.70 17.16 5.30
C GLU A 201 -22.11 17.54 4.77
N GLY A 202 -22.84 16.54 4.27
CA GLY A 202 -24.17 16.69 3.68
C GLY A 202 -24.21 17.17 2.24
N ALA A 203 -23.08 17.55 1.63
CA ALA A 203 -22.99 17.97 0.23
C ALA A 203 -22.58 16.82 -0.68
N ALA A 204 -23.09 16.76 -1.92
CA ALA A 204 -22.69 15.76 -2.92
C ALA A 204 -21.27 15.97 -3.45
N SER A 205 -20.68 17.12 -3.26
CA SER A 205 -19.35 17.48 -3.75
C SER A 205 -18.42 17.92 -2.64
N VAL A 206 -17.11 17.74 -2.86
CA VAL A 206 -16.06 18.22 -1.96
C VAL A 206 -14.86 18.71 -2.75
N THR A 207 -14.21 19.75 -2.26
CA THR A 207 -12.90 20.19 -2.75
C THR A 207 -11.86 19.87 -1.69
N ILE A 208 -10.93 18.98 -2.04
CA ILE A 208 -9.84 18.54 -1.16
C ILE A 208 -8.66 19.47 -1.37
N PRO A 209 -8.24 20.26 -0.37
CA PRO A 209 -7.06 21.10 -0.48
C PRO A 209 -5.79 20.30 -0.83
N ALA A 210 -4.78 20.99 -1.37
CA ALA A 210 -3.45 20.39 -1.50
C ALA A 210 -2.94 19.90 -0.14
N LYS A 211 -2.25 18.77 -0.11
CA LYS A 211 -1.67 18.14 1.09
C LYS A 211 -2.71 17.71 2.13
N ALA A 212 -3.97 17.49 1.72
CA ALA A 212 -5.06 17.07 2.61
C ALA A 212 -5.73 15.78 2.16
N ALA A 213 -6.49 15.19 3.07
CA ALA A 213 -7.39 14.06 2.80
C ALA A 213 -8.72 14.29 3.53
N VAL A 214 -9.79 13.70 3.00
CA VAL A 214 -11.14 13.79 3.57
C VAL A 214 -11.79 12.41 3.63
N PHE A 215 -12.75 12.25 4.54
CA PHE A 215 -13.68 11.13 4.53
C PHE A 215 -15.01 11.55 3.92
N SER A 216 -15.69 10.61 3.26
CA SER A 216 -17.12 10.77 3.01
C SER A 216 -17.91 10.72 4.31
N ASP A 217 -19.14 11.23 4.29
CA ASP A 217 -20.09 10.93 5.35
C ASP A 217 -20.32 9.42 5.43
N PRO A 218 -20.63 8.89 6.63
CA PRO A 218 -21.03 7.50 6.77
C PRO A 218 -22.33 7.21 6.03
N PHE A 219 -22.39 6.11 5.28
CA PHE A 219 -23.57 5.69 4.55
C PHE A 219 -23.88 4.20 4.75
N ASP A 220 -25.16 3.85 4.69
CA ASP A 220 -25.61 2.47 4.85
C ASP A 220 -25.35 1.68 3.55
N PHE A 221 -24.65 0.57 3.69
CA PHE A 221 -24.22 -0.27 2.59
C PHE A 221 -23.98 -1.71 3.08
N GLU A 222 -24.68 -2.68 2.52
CA GLU A 222 -24.48 -4.10 2.81
C GLU A 222 -23.22 -4.62 2.11
N LEU A 223 -22.11 -4.65 2.85
CA LEU A 223 -20.81 -5.09 2.36
C LEU A 223 -20.52 -6.51 2.79
N THR A 224 -20.37 -7.41 1.81
CA THR A 224 -19.93 -8.78 2.07
C THR A 224 -18.41 -8.84 2.18
N PRO A 225 -17.83 -9.61 3.13
CA PRO A 225 -16.38 -9.82 3.19
C PRO A 225 -15.82 -10.34 1.86
N LEU A 226 -14.59 -9.95 1.53
CA LEU A 226 -13.85 -10.34 0.33
C LEU A 226 -14.54 -9.96 -1.00
N SER A 227 -15.58 -9.12 -0.97
CA SER A 227 -16.22 -8.63 -2.18
C SER A 227 -15.44 -7.51 -2.85
N ALA A 228 -15.76 -7.25 -4.12
CA ALA A 228 -15.21 -6.14 -4.88
C ALA A 228 -16.17 -4.94 -4.83
N LEU A 229 -15.64 -3.77 -4.50
CA LEU A 229 -16.34 -2.48 -4.59
C LEU A 229 -15.89 -1.72 -5.83
N ALA A 230 -16.84 -1.11 -6.51
CA ALA A 230 -16.62 -0.11 -7.55
C ALA A 230 -16.84 1.29 -6.96
N VAL A 231 -15.79 2.10 -6.94
CA VAL A 231 -15.87 3.51 -6.53
C VAL A 231 -15.74 4.37 -7.76
N SER A 232 -16.81 5.10 -8.09
CA SER A 232 -16.89 5.97 -9.27
C SER A 232 -16.83 7.43 -8.84
N ILE A 233 -15.92 8.20 -9.41
CA ILE A 233 -15.67 9.60 -9.06
C ILE A 233 -15.81 10.45 -10.32
N ASN A 234 -16.71 11.42 -10.35
CA ASN A 234 -16.70 12.49 -11.34
C ASN A 234 -15.94 13.68 -10.78
N PHE A 235 -14.85 14.05 -11.47
CA PHE A 235 -13.96 15.12 -11.02
C PHE A 235 -14.42 16.49 -11.56
N GLY A 236 -14.02 17.53 -10.84
CA GLY A 236 -13.94 18.91 -11.32
C GLY A 236 -12.51 19.28 -11.62
N ALA A 237 -12.03 20.34 -10.95
CA ALA A 237 -10.61 20.69 -10.99
C ALA A 237 -9.74 19.57 -10.38
N VAL A 238 -8.59 19.32 -10.97
CA VAL A 238 -7.60 18.36 -10.49
C VAL A 238 -6.22 18.98 -10.43
N SER A 239 -5.38 18.48 -9.53
CA SER A 239 -3.97 18.85 -9.47
C SER A 239 -3.21 18.25 -10.65
N THR A 240 -2.16 18.94 -11.11
CA THR A 240 -1.18 18.38 -12.05
C THR A 240 -0.30 17.32 -11.37
N ASP A 241 -0.08 17.50 -10.07
CA ASP A 241 0.58 16.50 -9.21
C ASP A 241 -0.51 15.60 -8.64
N VAL A 242 -0.65 14.41 -9.21
CA VAL A 242 -1.75 13.50 -8.85
C VAL A 242 -1.32 12.62 -7.69
N THR A 243 -2.12 12.64 -6.63
CA THR A 243 -2.01 11.66 -5.55
C THR A 243 -2.58 10.33 -6.02
N GLY A 244 -1.80 9.24 -5.90
CA GLY A 244 -2.26 7.93 -6.36
C GLY A 244 -1.46 6.78 -5.78
N HIS A 245 -1.71 5.61 -6.36
CA HIS A 245 -1.00 4.37 -6.08
C HIS A 245 -0.81 3.59 -7.39
N PRO A 246 0.38 3.68 -8.00
CA PRO A 246 0.66 3.04 -9.29
C PRO A 246 0.61 1.52 -9.27
N GLY A 247 0.91 0.89 -8.14
CA GLY A 247 1.00 -0.57 -7.98
C GLY A 247 -0.34 -1.28 -7.77
N SER A 248 -1.47 -0.74 -8.24
CA SER A 248 -2.80 -1.28 -7.90
C SER A 248 -3.04 -2.74 -8.31
N ARG A 249 -2.42 -3.22 -9.38
CA ARG A 249 -2.68 -4.54 -9.98
C ARG A 249 -4.18 -4.80 -10.20
N THR A 250 -4.93 -3.73 -10.41
CA THR A 250 -6.38 -3.77 -10.61
C THR A 250 -6.76 -2.71 -11.64
N THR A 251 -7.60 -3.11 -12.59
CA THR A 251 -8.01 -2.24 -13.68
C THR A 251 -8.99 -1.17 -13.20
N SER A 252 -8.66 0.07 -13.46
CA SER A 252 -9.49 1.26 -13.31
C SER A 252 -9.98 1.73 -14.68
N TYR A 253 -11.12 2.41 -14.74
CA TYR A 253 -11.79 2.82 -15.98
C TYR A 253 -12.01 4.33 -15.98
N LEU A 254 -11.55 5.00 -17.05
CA LEU A 254 -11.73 6.44 -17.26
C LEU A 254 -12.69 6.64 -18.44
N GLN A 255 -13.73 7.45 -18.24
CA GLN A 255 -14.71 7.77 -19.27
C GLN A 255 -15.07 9.25 -19.23
N ALA A 256 -15.23 9.85 -20.41
CA ALA A 256 -15.57 11.27 -20.54
C ALA A 256 -16.92 11.61 -19.90
N GLY A 257 -16.98 12.76 -19.24
CA GLY A 257 -18.20 13.32 -18.64
C GLY A 257 -18.62 12.62 -17.34
N ASP A 258 -19.83 12.93 -16.88
CA ASP A 258 -20.43 12.37 -15.67
C ASP A 258 -21.09 11.00 -15.98
N GLN A 259 -20.45 9.94 -15.58
CA GLN A 259 -20.87 8.56 -15.78
C GLN A 259 -20.86 7.75 -14.46
N VAL A 260 -20.90 8.43 -13.30
CA VAL A 260 -20.75 7.76 -12.00
C VAL A 260 -21.80 6.67 -11.74
N ALA A 261 -23.06 6.92 -12.18
CA ALA A 261 -24.18 5.99 -12.01
C ALA A 261 -24.33 4.99 -13.18
N ALA A 262 -23.44 5.03 -14.18
CA ALA A 262 -23.51 4.12 -15.32
C ALA A 262 -23.33 2.65 -14.87
N ALA A 263 -24.16 1.74 -15.37
CA ALA A 263 -24.09 0.31 -15.02
C ALA A 263 -22.72 -0.29 -15.39
N SER A 264 -22.07 0.19 -16.46
CA SER A 264 -20.75 -0.23 -16.90
C SER A 264 -20.03 0.92 -17.57
N LEU A 265 -18.70 0.96 -17.47
CA LEU A 265 -17.84 1.88 -18.19
C LEU A 265 -17.07 1.15 -19.28
N THR A 266 -16.91 1.79 -20.44
CA THR A 266 -16.20 1.24 -21.60
C THR A 266 -15.02 2.12 -22.06
N GLY A 267 -14.66 3.11 -21.23
CA GLY A 267 -13.60 4.07 -21.52
C GLY A 267 -12.19 3.47 -21.42
N THR A 268 -11.19 4.35 -21.42
CA THR A 268 -9.78 3.99 -21.30
C THR A 268 -9.50 3.31 -19.95
N THR A 269 -8.56 2.37 -19.91
CA THR A 269 -8.17 1.66 -18.69
C THR A 269 -6.79 2.08 -18.20
N ALA A 270 -6.57 1.94 -16.89
CA ALA A 270 -5.27 2.05 -16.26
C ALA A 270 -5.20 1.09 -15.06
N ASP A 271 -4.06 0.46 -14.82
CA ASP A 271 -3.87 -0.44 -13.68
C ASP A 271 -3.29 0.32 -12.48
N HIS A 272 -3.92 1.45 -12.15
CA HIS A 272 -3.53 2.37 -11.07
C HIS A 272 -4.76 2.84 -10.30
N TRP A 273 -4.58 3.17 -9.00
CA TRP A 273 -5.59 3.89 -8.22
C TRP A 273 -5.18 5.35 -8.06
N TYR A 274 -6.16 6.25 -8.07
CA TYR A 274 -5.95 7.69 -7.93
C TYR A 274 -6.92 8.26 -6.89
N VAL A 275 -6.44 9.09 -6.01
CA VAL A 275 -7.23 9.85 -5.02
C VAL A 275 -7.92 8.98 -3.96
N LEU A 276 -8.45 7.81 -4.30
CA LEU A 276 -9.06 6.88 -3.33
C LEU A 276 -7.98 6.26 -2.43
N ALA A 277 -8.10 6.42 -1.12
CA ALA A 277 -7.08 6.05 -0.15
C ALA A 277 -7.51 4.93 0.83
N GLY A 278 -8.82 4.78 1.07
CA GLY A 278 -9.28 3.76 2.02
C GLY A 278 -10.79 3.57 2.04
N VAL A 279 -11.21 2.44 2.59
CA VAL A 279 -12.58 2.06 2.90
C VAL A 279 -12.62 1.57 4.33
N ASP A 280 -13.41 2.21 5.16
CA ASP A 280 -13.67 1.79 6.55
C ASP A 280 -15.10 1.24 6.67
N VAL A 281 -15.25 0.25 7.52
CA VAL A 281 -16.56 -0.28 7.95
C VAL A 281 -16.79 0.06 9.40
N MET A 282 -18.05 0.31 9.79
CA MET A 282 -18.48 0.34 11.18
C MET A 282 -18.62 -1.11 11.62
N ALA A 283 -17.87 -1.49 12.66
CA ALA A 283 -17.80 -2.85 13.16
C ALA A 283 -17.81 -2.88 14.69
N ASP A 284 -17.98 -4.06 15.27
CA ASP A 284 -18.02 -4.24 16.72
C ASP A 284 -16.65 -3.98 17.36
N SER A 285 -16.62 -3.71 18.65
CA SER A 285 -15.40 -3.38 19.41
C SER A 285 -14.33 -4.47 19.44
N THR A 286 -14.68 -5.68 19.02
CA THR A 286 -13.74 -6.81 18.86
C THR A 286 -13.11 -6.87 17.48
N SER A 287 -13.59 -6.04 16.55
CA SER A 287 -13.05 -5.97 15.19
C SER A 287 -11.87 -5.00 15.15
N HIS A 288 -10.78 -5.42 14.51
CA HIS A 288 -9.55 -4.63 14.38
C HIS A 288 -8.94 -4.82 13.00
N ALA A 289 -7.90 -4.06 12.69
CA ALA A 289 -7.15 -4.20 11.45
C ALA A 289 -5.67 -4.55 11.70
N VAL A 290 -5.11 -5.39 10.82
CA VAL A 290 -3.68 -5.54 10.66
C VAL A 290 -3.22 -4.65 9.51
N VAL A 291 -2.25 -3.78 9.81
CA VAL A 291 -1.59 -2.91 8.83
C VAL A 291 -0.28 -3.55 8.40
N ILE A 292 -0.05 -3.61 7.11
CA ILE A 292 1.14 -4.24 6.54
C ILE A 292 1.95 -3.17 5.82
N LEU A 293 3.04 -2.74 6.44
CA LEU A 293 4.00 -1.79 5.89
C LEU A 293 5.02 -2.55 5.05
N GLY A 294 5.20 -2.17 3.79
CA GLY A 294 6.07 -2.91 2.89
C GLY A 294 6.38 -2.21 1.57
N ASP A 295 7.20 -2.88 0.78
CA ASP A 295 7.65 -2.49 -0.56
C ASP A 295 6.85 -3.17 -1.68
N SER A 296 7.48 -3.37 -2.87
CA SER A 296 6.86 -4.01 -4.03
C SER A 296 6.38 -5.44 -3.79
N ILE A 297 6.96 -6.16 -2.85
CA ILE A 297 6.55 -7.54 -2.51
C ILE A 297 5.20 -7.51 -1.79
N THR A 298 4.98 -6.54 -0.92
CA THR A 298 3.70 -6.32 -0.25
C THR A 298 2.67 -5.66 -1.18
N ASP A 299 3.09 -4.72 -2.01
CA ASP A 299 2.29 -4.11 -3.08
C ASP A 299 1.79 -5.15 -4.10
N GLY A 300 2.57 -6.23 -4.31
CA GLY A 300 2.17 -7.39 -5.08
C GLY A 300 2.72 -7.44 -6.50
N ARG A 301 3.92 -6.90 -6.76
CA ARG A 301 4.59 -7.07 -8.06
C ARG A 301 4.80 -8.56 -8.35
N GLY A 302 4.39 -9.01 -9.55
CA GLY A 302 4.40 -10.42 -9.92
C GLY A 302 3.07 -11.16 -9.62
N SER A 303 2.10 -10.50 -8.94
CA SER A 303 0.74 -10.99 -8.84
C SER A 303 -0.04 -10.76 -10.13
N THR A 304 -1.18 -11.43 -10.29
CA THR A 304 -2.02 -11.34 -11.49
C THR A 304 -2.89 -10.08 -11.45
N THR A 305 -2.86 -9.27 -12.49
CA THR A 305 -3.81 -8.14 -12.63
C THR A 305 -5.24 -8.66 -12.50
N ASN A 306 -6.01 -8.02 -11.63
CA ASN A 306 -7.37 -8.42 -11.24
C ASN A 306 -7.48 -9.79 -10.54
N GLY A 307 -6.36 -10.47 -10.24
CA GLY A 307 -6.35 -11.79 -9.59
C GLY A 307 -6.64 -11.74 -8.09
N ASN A 308 -6.33 -10.60 -7.43
CA ASN A 308 -6.36 -10.48 -5.97
C ASN A 308 -5.64 -11.66 -5.29
N ASP A 309 -4.43 -11.93 -5.76
CA ASP A 309 -3.56 -13.04 -5.35
C ASP A 309 -2.22 -12.58 -4.78
N ARG A 310 -2.18 -11.33 -4.24
CA ARG A 310 -1.12 -10.87 -3.35
C ARG A 310 -1.10 -11.69 -2.07
N TRP A 311 0.00 -11.74 -1.39
CA TRP A 311 0.04 -12.40 -0.08
C TRP A 311 -0.92 -11.77 0.95
N THR A 312 -1.16 -10.47 0.87
CA THR A 312 -2.12 -9.76 1.71
C THR A 312 -3.58 -10.15 1.41
N ASP A 313 -3.92 -10.39 0.12
CA ASP A 313 -5.22 -10.91 -0.28
C ASP A 313 -5.44 -12.35 0.20
N ALA A 314 -4.40 -13.19 0.09
CA ALA A 314 -4.43 -14.57 0.59
C ALA A 314 -4.52 -14.61 2.13
N LEU A 315 -3.82 -13.70 2.84
CA LEU A 315 -3.96 -13.56 4.29
C LEU A 315 -5.39 -13.16 4.68
N ALA A 316 -6.00 -12.20 3.98
CA ALA A 316 -7.40 -11.81 4.21
C ALA A 316 -8.35 -12.99 4.04
N GLN A 317 -8.16 -13.83 3.01
CA GLN A 317 -8.96 -15.06 2.82
C GLN A 317 -8.79 -16.04 3.98
N ARG A 318 -7.56 -16.25 4.47
CA ARG A 318 -7.28 -17.16 5.59
C ARG A 318 -7.91 -16.64 6.89
N LEU A 319 -7.81 -15.33 7.16
CA LEU A 319 -8.43 -14.71 8.34
C LEU A 319 -9.97 -14.87 8.29
N GLN A 320 -10.58 -14.63 7.14
CA GLN A 320 -12.02 -14.81 6.95
C GLN A 320 -12.48 -16.28 7.11
N ALA A 321 -11.67 -17.23 6.68
CA ALA A 321 -11.99 -18.66 6.77
C ALA A 321 -11.78 -19.25 8.17
N SER A 322 -11.11 -18.52 9.08
CA SER A 322 -10.73 -19.06 10.39
C SER A 322 -11.61 -18.50 11.51
N PRO A 323 -12.26 -19.34 12.33
CA PRO A 323 -13.02 -18.90 13.47
C PRO A 323 -12.16 -18.06 14.43
N GLY A 324 -12.69 -16.90 14.85
CA GLY A 324 -12.03 -15.98 15.79
C GLY A 324 -11.11 -14.95 15.14
N THR A 325 -10.90 -15.00 13.80
CA THR A 325 -10.15 -13.98 13.06
C THR A 325 -10.94 -13.33 11.92
N ALA A 326 -12.16 -13.76 11.66
CA ALA A 326 -13.00 -13.26 10.56
C ALA A 326 -13.37 -11.75 10.67
N ALA A 327 -13.22 -11.16 11.85
CA ALA A 327 -13.44 -9.73 12.10
C ALA A 327 -12.17 -8.87 11.91
N ILE A 328 -11.09 -9.42 11.37
CA ILE A 328 -9.82 -8.71 11.22
C ILE A 328 -9.68 -8.18 9.80
N GLY A 329 -9.64 -6.86 9.67
CA GLY A 329 -9.35 -6.17 8.43
C GLY A 329 -7.88 -6.27 8.05
N VAL A 330 -7.58 -6.33 6.75
CA VAL A 330 -6.21 -6.35 6.22
C VAL A 330 -5.98 -5.07 5.42
N ILE A 331 -4.97 -4.29 5.82
CA ILE A 331 -4.60 -3.01 5.23
C ILE A 331 -3.23 -3.14 4.59
N ASN A 332 -3.20 -3.15 3.26
CA ASN A 332 -1.95 -3.20 2.49
C ASN A 332 -1.37 -1.79 2.31
N LYS A 333 -0.18 -1.55 2.84
CA LYS A 333 0.59 -0.31 2.72
C LYS A 333 1.93 -0.54 2.03
N GLY A 334 1.97 -1.46 1.07
CA GLY A 334 3.08 -1.66 0.16
C GLY A 334 3.18 -0.52 -0.86
N ILE A 335 4.41 -0.16 -1.25
CA ILE A 335 4.72 0.75 -2.36
C ILE A 335 5.84 0.11 -3.20
N GLY A 336 5.63 0.00 -4.52
CA GLY A 336 6.66 -0.51 -5.42
C GLY A 336 7.95 0.29 -5.33
N GLY A 337 9.11 -0.38 -5.15
CA GLY A 337 10.43 0.28 -5.09
C GLY A 337 10.67 1.15 -3.87
N ASN A 338 9.89 0.98 -2.80
CA ASN A 338 10.01 1.80 -1.58
C ASN A 338 11.21 1.39 -0.73
N ASN A 339 11.81 2.37 -0.09
CA ASN A 339 12.85 2.18 0.91
C ASN A 339 12.34 2.53 2.31
N VAL A 340 12.99 2.01 3.32
CA VAL A 340 12.77 2.37 4.72
C VAL A 340 13.42 3.71 5.05
N LEU A 341 14.64 3.94 4.55
CA LEU A 341 15.56 4.97 5.04
C LEU A 341 15.61 6.24 4.19
N SER A 342 15.35 6.14 2.90
CA SER A 342 15.52 7.24 1.94
C SER A 342 14.38 7.30 0.94
N ASP A 343 14.23 8.44 0.27
CA ASP A 343 13.31 8.57 -0.86
C ASP A 343 13.65 7.54 -1.95
N GLY A 344 12.60 6.97 -2.53
CA GLY A 344 12.64 6.05 -3.64
C GLY A 344 11.43 6.31 -4.52
N LEU A 345 10.74 5.25 -4.95
CA LEU A 345 9.37 5.41 -5.40
C LEU A 345 8.51 5.64 -4.15
N GLY A 346 7.86 6.78 -4.08
CA GLY A 346 7.18 7.25 -2.88
C GLY A 346 8.12 7.68 -1.73
N PRO A 347 7.58 8.25 -0.65
CA PRO A 347 8.35 8.65 0.53
C PRO A 347 8.83 7.42 1.30
N PRO A 348 9.95 7.52 2.04
CA PRO A 348 10.48 6.41 2.81
C PRO A 348 9.50 5.97 3.91
N ALA A 349 9.55 4.70 4.29
CA ALA A 349 8.69 4.15 5.33
C ALA A 349 8.77 4.94 6.64
N THR A 350 9.94 5.47 6.99
CA THR A 350 10.14 6.32 8.17
C THR A 350 9.33 7.62 8.12
N ALA A 351 9.13 8.20 6.94
CA ALA A 351 8.35 9.43 6.76
C ALA A 351 6.83 9.17 6.68
N ARG A 352 6.41 8.05 6.03
CA ARG A 352 4.99 7.72 5.85
C ARG A 352 4.37 6.91 7.00
N PHE A 353 5.17 6.48 7.99
CA PHE A 353 4.74 5.60 9.08
C PHE A 353 3.50 6.11 9.84
N GLU A 354 3.45 7.40 10.15
CA GLU A 354 2.31 7.97 10.86
C GLU A 354 1.02 7.90 10.03
N ALA A 355 1.08 8.29 8.76
CA ALA A 355 -0.07 8.30 7.86
C ALA A 355 -0.52 6.88 7.50
N ASP A 356 0.45 6.01 7.20
CA ASP A 356 0.17 4.67 6.67
C ASP A 356 -0.03 3.61 7.75
N VAL A 357 0.40 3.84 8.98
CA VAL A 357 0.26 2.88 10.07
C VAL A 357 -0.60 3.45 11.20
N LEU A 358 -0.16 4.53 11.86
CA LEU A 358 -0.79 4.98 13.09
C LEU A 358 -2.18 5.58 12.90
N LYS A 359 -2.45 6.17 11.73
CA LYS A 359 -3.75 6.79 11.39
C LYS A 359 -4.75 5.85 10.71
N GLN A 360 -4.47 4.55 10.65
CA GLN A 360 -5.40 3.60 10.08
C GLN A 360 -6.49 3.21 11.08
N SER A 361 -7.74 3.20 10.63
CA SER A 361 -8.91 2.95 11.47
C SER A 361 -8.89 1.53 12.04
N GLY A 362 -8.99 1.41 13.37
CA GLY A 362 -9.02 0.13 14.06
C GLY A 362 -7.71 -0.66 14.04
N ALA A 363 -6.60 -0.05 13.66
CA ALA A 363 -5.29 -0.68 13.63
C ALA A 363 -4.90 -1.19 15.03
N ARG A 364 -4.57 -2.48 15.12
CA ARG A 364 -4.11 -3.16 16.34
C ARG A 364 -2.81 -3.91 16.13
N TRP A 365 -2.53 -4.34 14.92
CA TRP A 365 -1.32 -5.07 14.57
C TRP A 365 -0.63 -4.40 13.39
N LEU A 366 0.69 -4.39 13.45
CA LEU A 366 1.58 -3.97 12.39
C LEU A 366 2.43 -5.16 11.95
N ILE A 367 2.50 -5.41 10.64
CA ILE A 367 3.54 -6.27 10.07
C ILE A 367 4.49 -5.36 9.30
N VAL A 368 5.79 -5.42 9.62
CA VAL A 368 6.87 -4.74 8.89
C VAL A 368 7.51 -5.76 7.96
N PHE A 369 7.32 -5.59 6.64
CA PHE A 369 7.93 -6.42 5.60
C PHE A 369 8.48 -5.52 4.49
N GLU A 370 9.61 -4.89 4.77
CA GLU A 370 10.22 -3.88 3.92
C GLU A 370 11.73 -3.83 4.16
N GLY A 371 12.52 -3.24 3.23
CA GLY A 371 13.96 -3.04 3.37
C GLY A 371 14.79 -3.71 2.27
N VAL A 372 14.19 -4.49 1.37
CA VAL A 372 14.94 -5.15 0.29
C VAL A 372 15.56 -4.14 -0.66
N ASN A 373 14.92 -2.99 -0.89
CA ASN A 373 15.46 -1.94 -1.76
C ASN A 373 16.61 -1.18 -1.11
N ASP A 374 16.54 -0.90 0.21
CA ASP A 374 17.68 -0.36 0.96
C ASP A 374 18.89 -1.31 0.89
N LEU A 375 18.65 -2.62 1.00
CA LEU A 375 19.68 -3.65 0.92
C LEU A 375 20.23 -3.82 -0.51
N GLY A 376 19.42 -3.55 -1.53
CA GLY A 376 19.84 -3.56 -2.93
C GLY A 376 20.85 -2.45 -3.31
N ALA A 377 21.01 -1.46 -2.42
CA ALA A 377 21.99 -0.39 -2.52
C ALA A 377 22.82 -0.26 -1.21
N ALA A 378 22.99 -1.38 -0.48
CA ALA A 378 23.55 -1.36 0.86
C ALA A 378 24.99 -0.83 0.90
N THR A 379 25.26 -0.08 1.94
CA THR A 379 26.58 0.34 2.41
C THR A 379 26.90 -0.37 3.72
N ALA A 380 28.11 -0.18 4.26
CA ALA A 380 28.52 -0.78 5.53
C ALA A 380 27.60 -0.47 6.72
N THR A 381 26.82 0.63 6.65
CA THR A 381 25.93 1.07 7.74
C THR A 381 24.46 0.75 7.49
N THR A 382 24.07 0.26 6.31
CA THR A 382 22.65 0.07 5.94
C THR A 382 21.94 -0.89 6.89
N ALA A 383 22.54 -2.03 7.22
CA ALA A 383 21.93 -2.99 8.14
C ALA A 383 21.65 -2.39 9.53
N SER A 384 22.61 -1.65 10.10
CA SER A 384 22.42 -0.99 11.41
C SER A 384 21.39 0.13 11.36
N SER A 385 21.31 0.86 10.24
CA SER A 385 20.31 1.92 10.05
C SER A 385 18.90 1.35 9.91
N LEU A 386 18.72 0.24 9.16
CA LEU A 386 17.45 -0.48 9.07
C LEU A 386 16.99 -0.98 10.45
N ILE A 387 17.89 -1.60 11.21
CA ILE A 387 17.60 -2.07 12.57
C ILE A 387 17.15 -0.89 13.44
N GLY A 388 17.85 0.25 13.37
CA GLY A 388 17.45 1.46 14.09
C GLY A 388 16.08 2.00 13.69
N ALA A 389 15.72 1.94 12.41
CA ALA A 389 14.39 2.32 11.93
C ALA A 389 13.30 1.35 12.43
N TYR A 390 13.56 0.05 12.39
CA TYR A 390 12.60 -0.94 12.91
C TYR A 390 12.36 -0.79 14.41
N GLN A 391 13.40 -0.51 15.20
CA GLN A 391 13.23 -0.19 16.62
C GLN A 391 12.32 1.01 16.84
N GLN A 392 12.42 2.05 15.99
CA GLN A 392 11.52 3.20 16.05
C GLN A 392 10.09 2.82 15.65
N PHE A 393 9.90 1.95 14.65
CA PHE A 393 8.57 1.47 14.25
C PHE A 393 7.90 0.71 15.39
N VAL A 394 8.62 -0.21 16.03
CA VAL A 394 8.13 -0.96 17.21
C VAL A 394 7.74 0.02 18.33
N SER A 395 8.62 0.95 18.68
CA SER A 395 8.36 1.94 19.73
C SER A 395 7.12 2.80 19.44
N LYS A 396 6.97 3.28 18.18
CA LYS A 396 5.78 4.07 17.77
C LYS A 396 4.51 3.24 17.77
N ALA A 397 4.57 1.98 17.31
CA ALA A 397 3.44 1.06 17.35
C ALA A 397 2.96 0.80 18.78
N HIS A 398 3.89 0.51 19.70
CA HIS A 398 3.60 0.34 21.11
C HIS A 398 3.01 1.60 21.73
N GLY A 399 3.52 2.79 21.37
CA GLY A 399 2.95 4.08 21.81
C GLY A 399 1.50 4.28 21.37
N ALA A 400 1.06 3.58 20.31
CA ALA A 400 -0.30 3.57 19.80
C ALA A 400 -1.11 2.33 20.25
N ASN A 401 -0.62 1.54 21.21
CA ASN A 401 -1.22 0.28 21.68
C ASN A 401 -1.36 -0.79 20.56
N MET A 402 -0.44 -0.80 19.61
CA MET A 402 -0.36 -1.82 18.56
C MET A 402 0.77 -2.80 18.87
N LEU A 403 0.58 -4.08 18.51
CA LEU A 403 1.65 -5.06 18.47
C LEU A 403 2.36 -4.98 17.10
N ALA A 404 3.68 -5.10 17.09
CA ALA A 404 4.50 -5.06 15.90
C ALA A 404 5.16 -6.41 15.62
N PHE A 405 4.95 -6.96 14.42
CA PHE A 405 5.50 -8.21 13.96
C PHE A 405 6.53 -7.95 12.86
N GLY A 406 7.70 -8.55 12.99
CA GLY A 406 8.77 -8.43 11.99
C GLY A 406 8.72 -9.58 11.01
N ALA A 407 8.65 -9.29 9.71
CA ALA A 407 8.81 -10.28 8.66
C ALA A 407 10.24 -10.26 8.11
N THR A 408 10.86 -11.44 7.95
CA THR A 408 12.23 -11.53 7.44
C THR A 408 12.29 -11.24 5.95
N ILE A 409 13.33 -10.51 5.52
CA ILE A 409 13.55 -10.08 4.12
C ILE A 409 13.98 -11.28 3.28
N LEU A 410 13.32 -11.46 2.13
CA LEU A 410 13.54 -12.58 1.22
C LEU A 410 14.92 -12.53 0.56
N PRO A 411 15.47 -13.68 0.13
CA PRO A 411 16.71 -13.71 -0.64
C PRO A 411 16.48 -13.19 -2.06
N PHE A 412 17.53 -12.62 -2.66
CA PHE A 412 17.45 -11.99 -3.98
C PHE A 412 18.67 -12.27 -4.87
N LYS A 413 19.36 -13.38 -4.69
CA LYS A 413 20.46 -13.80 -5.57
C LYS A 413 19.93 -14.10 -6.96
N GLY A 414 20.59 -13.50 -7.96
CA GLY A 414 20.16 -13.50 -9.35
C GLY A 414 19.57 -12.16 -9.77
N HIS A 415 19.03 -11.36 -8.86
CA HIS A 415 18.62 -9.99 -9.12
C HIS A 415 19.81 -9.02 -9.10
N SER A 416 19.68 -7.88 -9.77
CA SER A 416 20.73 -6.83 -9.83
C SER A 416 21.07 -6.21 -8.46
N HIS A 417 20.20 -6.36 -7.48
CA HIS A 417 20.45 -5.96 -6.09
C HIS A 417 21.50 -6.84 -5.37
N TYR A 418 21.80 -8.03 -5.90
CA TYR A 418 22.64 -8.97 -5.20
C TYR A 418 24.13 -8.66 -5.34
N THR A 419 24.80 -8.58 -4.20
CA THR A 419 26.23 -8.75 -4.02
C THR A 419 26.46 -9.56 -2.74
N PRO A 420 27.64 -10.19 -2.53
CA PRO A 420 27.94 -10.86 -1.27
C PRO A 420 27.81 -9.95 -0.03
N ASP A 421 28.16 -8.67 -0.19
CA ASP A 421 28.05 -7.69 0.90
C ASP A 421 26.58 -7.36 1.20
N HIS A 422 25.72 -7.23 0.18
CA HIS A 422 24.28 -7.02 0.35
C HIS A 422 23.59 -8.22 0.99
N GLU A 423 24.01 -9.44 0.65
CA GLU A 423 23.54 -10.68 1.32
C GLU A 423 23.95 -10.71 2.78
N THR A 424 25.20 -10.31 3.09
CA THR A 424 25.67 -10.18 4.47
C THR A 424 24.81 -9.16 5.25
N ALA A 425 24.48 -8.04 4.63
CA ALA A 425 23.61 -7.04 5.25
C ALA A 425 22.18 -7.60 5.47
N ARG A 426 21.61 -8.32 4.48
CA ARG A 426 20.31 -8.97 4.58
C ARG A 426 20.25 -9.98 5.74
N THR A 427 21.23 -10.87 5.80
CA THR A 427 21.30 -11.88 6.86
C THR A 427 21.48 -11.25 8.24
N THR A 428 22.29 -10.19 8.35
CA THR A 428 22.43 -9.40 9.58
C THR A 428 21.11 -8.82 10.06
N VAL A 429 20.33 -8.22 9.15
CA VAL A 429 18.99 -7.67 9.46
C VAL A 429 18.04 -8.80 9.86
N ASN A 430 18.00 -9.90 9.11
CA ASN A 430 17.14 -11.04 9.38
C ASN A 430 17.46 -11.73 10.73
N ASP A 431 18.74 -11.83 11.09
CA ASP A 431 19.16 -12.37 12.38
C ASP A 431 18.69 -11.48 13.54
N TRP A 432 18.72 -10.15 13.33
CA TRP A 432 18.16 -9.22 14.30
C TRP A 432 16.63 -9.36 14.39
N ILE A 433 15.90 -9.47 13.25
CA ILE A 433 14.45 -9.67 13.24
C ILE A 433 14.08 -10.95 14.03
N ARG A 434 14.85 -12.05 13.84
CA ARG A 434 14.63 -13.33 14.53
C ARG A 434 14.95 -13.30 16.01
N LYS A 435 15.70 -12.29 16.47
CA LYS A 435 16.13 -12.21 17.87
C LYS A 435 14.93 -11.93 18.78
N PRO A 436 14.70 -12.72 19.85
CA PRO A 436 13.64 -12.46 20.80
C PRO A 436 13.68 -11.03 21.37
N GLY A 437 12.55 -10.36 21.35
CA GLY A 437 12.42 -8.98 21.85
C GLY A 437 12.74 -7.88 20.82
N SER A 438 13.13 -8.22 19.58
CA SER A 438 13.26 -7.25 18.50
C SER A 438 11.88 -6.75 18.01
N PHE A 439 10.94 -7.68 17.88
CA PHE A 439 9.53 -7.49 17.61
C PHE A 439 8.70 -8.30 18.61
N ASP A 440 7.39 -8.06 18.68
CA ASP A 440 6.47 -8.85 19.52
C ASP A 440 6.33 -10.28 18.99
N ALA A 441 6.45 -10.47 17.68
CA ALA A 441 6.54 -11.78 17.02
C ALA A 441 7.32 -11.68 15.71
N VAL A 442 7.77 -12.85 15.22
CA VAL A 442 8.50 -12.99 13.97
C VAL A 442 7.69 -13.82 12.98
N ILE A 443 7.63 -13.36 11.74
CA ILE A 443 7.09 -14.08 10.60
C ILE A 443 8.26 -14.40 9.68
N ASP A 444 8.78 -15.63 9.74
CA ASP A 444 10.01 -16.02 9.03
C ASP A 444 9.72 -16.33 7.56
N LEU A 445 9.47 -15.29 6.75
CA LEU A 445 9.15 -15.40 5.34
C LEU A 445 10.37 -15.83 4.50
N ASP A 446 11.58 -15.45 4.90
CA ASP A 446 12.83 -15.94 4.30
C ASP A 446 12.92 -17.48 4.36
N ALA A 447 12.64 -18.07 5.52
CA ALA A 447 12.73 -19.51 5.70
C ALA A 447 11.76 -20.30 4.80
N VAL A 448 10.61 -19.73 4.45
CA VAL A 448 9.58 -20.42 3.65
C VAL A 448 9.68 -20.14 2.15
N ALA A 449 10.34 -19.07 1.74
CA ALA A 449 10.45 -18.65 0.35
C ALA A 449 11.80 -19.00 -0.30
N ARG A 450 12.85 -19.18 0.49
CA ARG A 450 14.19 -19.51 -0.01
C ARG A 450 14.29 -20.92 -0.55
N ASP A 451 15.21 -21.14 -1.48
CA ASP A 451 15.63 -22.48 -1.91
C ASP A 451 16.38 -23.19 -0.78
N SER A 452 16.07 -24.46 -0.53
CA SER A 452 16.66 -25.22 0.58
C SER A 452 18.14 -25.59 0.34
N ALA A 453 18.56 -25.69 -0.92
CA ALA A 453 19.93 -26.01 -1.30
C ALA A 453 20.79 -24.76 -1.50
N GLN A 454 20.17 -23.61 -1.82
CA GLN A 454 20.81 -22.32 -2.03
C GLN A 454 20.03 -21.23 -1.26
N PRO A 455 20.26 -21.05 0.04
CA PRO A 455 19.45 -20.20 0.91
C PRO A 455 19.47 -18.69 0.56
N ASP A 456 20.41 -18.25 -0.25
CA ASP A 456 20.51 -16.87 -0.77
C ASP A 456 19.68 -16.64 -2.05
N THR A 457 18.91 -17.65 -2.49
CA THR A 457 18.09 -17.67 -3.72
C THR A 457 16.63 -17.94 -3.38
N LEU A 458 15.68 -17.30 -4.08
CA LEU A 458 14.28 -17.69 -4.04
C LEU A 458 14.10 -19.11 -4.60
N ALA A 459 13.21 -19.89 -3.99
CA ALA A 459 12.83 -21.17 -4.57
C ALA A 459 12.18 -20.95 -5.94
N ALA A 460 12.63 -21.68 -6.97
CA ALA A 460 12.20 -21.50 -8.37
C ALA A 460 10.68 -21.61 -8.56
N ALA A 461 9.99 -22.38 -7.71
CA ALA A 461 8.52 -22.50 -7.73
C ALA A 461 7.80 -21.22 -7.32
N TYR A 462 8.48 -20.29 -6.65
CA TYR A 462 7.90 -19.06 -6.08
C TYR A 462 8.35 -17.80 -6.80
N ASP A 463 9.46 -17.87 -7.54
CA ASP A 463 10.04 -16.76 -8.29
C ASP A 463 9.13 -16.33 -9.45
N SER A 464 8.93 -15.04 -9.64
CA SER A 464 8.24 -14.48 -10.80
C SER A 464 9.13 -14.44 -12.06
N GLY A 465 10.41 -14.78 -11.94
CA GLY A 465 11.41 -14.80 -13.00
C GLY A 465 12.40 -13.65 -12.96
N ASP A 466 12.28 -12.73 -11.99
CA ASP A 466 13.21 -11.61 -11.79
C ASP A 466 14.12 -11.79 -10.57
N HIS A 467 13.99 -12.91 -9.85
CA HIS A 467 14.77 -13.28 -8.67
C HIS A 467 14.61 -12.35 -7.46
N LEU A 468 13.54 -11.56 -7.40
CA LEU A 468 13.21 -10.64 -6.33
C LEU A 468 11.74 -10.76 -5.90
N HIS A 469 10.84 -10.77 -6.89
CA HIS A 469 9.41 -10.80 -6.64
C HIS A 469 8.85 -12.21 -6.77
N LEU A 470 7.72 -12.44 -6.11
CA LEU A 470 7.09 -13.74 -6.14
C LEU A 470 5.97 -13.79 -7.18
N ASN A 471 5.73 -14.99 -7.69
CA ASN A 471 4.52 -15.33 -8.43
C ASN A 471 3.34 -15.60 -7.46
N PRO A 472 2.10 -15.78 -7.94
CA PRO A 472 0.94 -16.04 -7.08
C PRO A 472 1.10 -17.23 -6.14
N THR A 473 1.81 -18.30 -6.55
CA THR A 473 2.10 -19.46 -5.71
C THR A 473 3.00 -19.08 -4.53
N GLY A 474 4.04 -18.29 -4.79
CA GLY A 474 4.92 -17.76 -3.76
C GLY A 474 4.18 -16.81 -2.81
N TYR A 475 3.34 -15.93 -3.32
CA TYR A 475 2.52 -15.06 -2.49
C TYR A 475 1.58 -15.82 -1.57
N LYS A 476 0.93 -16.88 -2.10
CA LYS A 476 0.12 -17.76 -1.26
C LYS A 476 0.97 -18.44 -0.17
N LYS A 477 2.21 -18.85 -0.50
CA LYS A 477 3.13 -19.47 0.45
C LYS A 477 3.50 -18.52 1.58
N LEU A 478 3.74 -17.22 1.30
CA LEU A 478 3.99 -16.22 2.34
C LEU A 478 2.79 -16.07 3.27
N ALA A 479 1.59 -15.96 2.70
CA ALA A 479 0.37 -15.86 3.49
C ALA A 479 0.17 -17.09 4.38
N ASP A 480 0.43 -18.30 3.88
CA ASP A 480 0.29 -19.56 4.62
C ASP A 480 1.25 -19.65 5.81
N ALA A 481 2.39 -18.95 5.77
CA ALA A 481 3.38 -18.92 6.85
C ALA A 481 2.97 -18.00 8.02
N VAL A 482 1.98 -17.14 7.85
CA VAL A 482 1.49 -16.27 8.93
C VAL A 482 0.69 -17.10 9.93
N ASP A 483 1.16 -17.17 11.18
CA ASP A 483 0.40 -17.80 12.27
C ASP A 483 -0.79 -16.91 12.67
N LEU A 484 -2.00 -17.39 12.42
CA LEU A 484 -3.21 -16.63 12.74
C LEU A 484 -3.47 -16.47 14.24
N THR A 485 -2.77 -17.22 15.10
CA THR A 485 -2.87 -17.05 16.56
C THR A 485 -2.26 -15.74 17.05
N LEU A 486 -1.42 -15.08 16.23
CA LEU A 486 -0.85 -13.76 16.50
C LEU A 486 -1.93 -12.66 16.58
N PHE A 487 -3.10 -12.90 16.03
CA PHE A 487 -4.19 -11.94 15.95
C PHE A 487 -5.34 -12.22 16.96
N LYS A 488 -5.04 -12.90 18.04
CA LYS A 488 -6.04 -13.23 19.08
C LYS A 488 -5.88 -12.40 20.33
#